data_8e0c278a3905e4fd9ee1d9e7bc4e1bb3
#
_entry.id   8e0c278a3905e4fd9ee1d9e7bc4e1bb3
#
_cell.length_a   1.000
_cell.length_b   1.000
_cell.length_c   1.000
_cell.angle_alpha   90.00
_cell.angle_beta   90.00
_cell.angle_gamma   90.00
#
_symmetry.space_group_name_H-M   'P 1'
#
loop_
_entity.id
_entity.type
_entity.pdbx_description
1 polymer ?
#
loop_
_entity_poly.entity_id
_entity_poly.type
_entity_poly.pdbx_seq_one_letter_code
_entity_poly.pdbx_strand_id
1 'polypeptide(L)'
;ELKMVLFVLFLLIYTISLVGNIGMLFLIYVTPKLHTPMYYFLSCLSFVDACYSSVFAPRMLLNFFVERETILFSACIVQYFLFVSLLTTEGFLLATMAYDRYMAIVNPLLYTVAMTKIVCIVLAFGSCMGGLINSLTHTIGLVKLSFCGPNVINHFFCDLPQLLILSCSHTVFFFSIWDLEKIRINRKSIVEINSAPAWFFLWETN
;
A
#
# COMPACT_ATOMS: atom_id res chain seq x y z
N GLU A 1 24.74 -0.02 -17.56
CA GLU A 1 24.72 1.38 -17.06
C GLU A 1 23.34 1.79 -16.56
N LEU A 2 22.26 1.58 -17.33
CA LEU A 2 20.89 1.93 -16.92
C LEU A 2 20.47 1.26 -15.62
N LYS A 3 20.79 -0.03 -15.41
CA LYS A 3 20.47 -0.76 -14.17
C LYS A 3 21.11 -0.12 -12.93
N MET A 4 22.35 0.34 -13.03
CA MET A 4 23.06 1.00 -11.93
C MET A 4 22.45 2.36 -11.59
N VAL A 5 22.05 3.13 -12.60
CA VAL A 5 21.38 4.44 -12.41
C VAL A 5 20.04 4.24 -11.70
N LEU A 6 19.25 3.27 -12.15
CA LEU A 6 17.97 2.93 -11.52
C LEU A 6 18.16 2.44 -10.08
N PHE A 7 19.15 1.59 -9.81
CA PHE A 7 19.47 1.14 -8.46
C PHE A 7 19.78 2.30 -7.52
N VAL A 8 20.65 3.23 -7.93
CA VAL A 8 21.01 4.41 -7.14
C VAL A 8 19.78 5.29 -6.91
N LEU A 9 18.97 5.51 -7.94
CA LEU A 9 17.74 6.31 -7.83
C LEU A 9 16.76 5.70 -6.80
N PHE A 10 16.47 4.41 -6.89
CA PHE A 10 15.58 3.72 -5.94
C PHE A 10 16.15 3.70 -4.53
N LEU A 11 17.46 3.52 -4.37
CA LEU A 11 18.13 3.57 -3.07
C LEU A 11 18.00 4.96 -2.45
N LEU A 12 18.17 6.03 -3.22
CA LEU A 12 18.01 7.40 -2.77
C LEU A 12 16.56 7.68 -2.34
N ILE A 13 15.58 7.31 -3.17
CA ILE A 13 14.14 7.48 -2.85
C ILE A 13 13.80 6.74 -1.55
N TYR A 14 14.23 5.48 -1.42
CA TYR A 14 14.00 4.70 -0.20
C TYR A 14 14.61 5.36 1.04
N THR A 15 15.86 5.79 0.94
CA THR A 15 16.57 6.42 2.06
C THR A 15 15.89 7.73 2.48
N ILE A 16 15.52 8.58 1.51
CA ILE A 16 14.84 9.85 1.79
C ILE A 16 13.47 9.60 2.42
N SER A 17 12.70 8.64 1.90
CA SER A 17 11.40 8.26 2.47
C SER A 17 11.54 7.77 3.90
N LEU A 18 12.48 6.85 4.16
CA LEU A 18 12.68 6.28 5.48
C LEU A 18 13.16 7.33 6.50
N VAL A 19 14.16 8.13 6.14
CA VAL A 19 14.69 9.21 6.99
C VAL A 19 13.63 10.26 7.26
N GLY A 20 12.85 10.66 6.26
CA GLY A 20 11.76 11.63 6.41
C GLY A 20 10.67 11.14 7.37
N ASN A 21 10.20 9.90 7.20
CA ASN A 21 9.15 9.33 8.05
C ASN A 21 9.64 9.08 9.49
N ILE A 22 10.84 8.52 9.67
CA ILE A 22 11.44 8.35 11.01
C ILE A 22 11.72 9.71 11.66
N GLY A 23 12.21 10.68 10.89
CA GLY A 23 12.43 12.04 11.36
C GLY A 23 11.15 12.72 11.83
N MET A 24 10.03 12.52 11.11
CA MET A 24 8.71 13.01 11.49
C MET A 24 8.25 12.38 12.80
N LEU A 25 8.37 11.06 12.95
CA LEU A 25 8.04 10.34 14.19
C LEU A 25 8.85 10.90 15.38
N PHE A 26 10.15 11.05 15.19
CA PHE A 26 11.05 11.58 16.23
C PHE A 26 10.68 13.02 16.60
N LEU A 27 10.44 13.88 15.61
CA LEU A 27 10.06 15.28 15.83
C LEU A 27 8.77 15.41 16.63
N ILE A 28 7.74 14.63 16.28
CA ILE A 28 6.46 14.64 17.00
C ILE A 28 6.63 14.12 18.42
N TYR A 29 7.46 13.08 18.61
CA TYR A 29 7.73 12.52 19.94
C TYR A 29 8.43 13.52 20.89
N VAL A 30 9.45 14.23 20.40
CA VAL A 30 10.28 15.14 21.23
C VAL A 30 9.58 16.48 21.49
N THR A 31 8.67 16.91 20.60
CA THR A 31 8.08 18.26 20.67
C THR A 31 6.68 18.25 21.27
N PRO A 32 6.48 18.62 22.56
CA PRO A 32 5.16 18.58 23.20
C PRO A 32 4.09 19.44 22.51
N LYS A 33 4.49 20.51 21.81
CA LYS A 33 3.57 21.39 21.04
C LYS A 33 2.90 20.67 19.88
N LEU A 34 3.48 19.55 19.41
CA LEU A 34 2.95 18.74 18.32
C LEU A 34 2.02 17.61 18.81
N HIS A 35 1.72 17.54 20.11
CA HIS A 35 0.81 16.52 20.65
C HIS A 35 -0.67 16.90 20.45
N THR A 36 -1.07 17.15 19.21
CA THR A 36 -2.46 17.39 18.81
C THR A 36 -3.01 16.20 18.01
N PRO A 37 -4.34 16.04 17.89
CA PRO A 37 -4.96 14.95 17.13
C PRO A 37 -4.38 14.80 15.71
N MET A 38 -4.23 15.91 15.00
CA MET A 38 -3.68 15.91 13.64
C MET A 38 -2.26 15.31 13.56
N TYR A 39 -1.36 15.72 14.46
CA TYR A 39 0.01 15.19 14.47
C TYR A 39 0.07 13.74 14.97
N TYR A 40 -0.87 13.33 15.80
CA TYR A 40 -1.00 11.92 16.17
C TYR A 40 -1.32 11.05 14.95
N PHE A 41 -2.29 11.43 14.12
CA PHE A 41 -2.58 10.70 12.87
C PHE A 41 -1.42 10.77 11.88
N LEU A 42 -0.73 11.92 11.79
CA LEU A 42 0.46 12.07 10.97
C LEU A 42 1.59 11.13 11.42
N SER A 43 1.76 10.93 12.74
CA SER A 43 2.73 9.97 13.24
C SER A 43 2.35 8.51 12.89
N CYS A 44 1.06 8.17 12.99
CA CYS A 44 0.58 6.85 12.55
C CYS A 44 0.82 6.63 11.05
N LEU A 45 0.55 7.65 10.23
CA LEU A 45 0.80 7.62 8.79
C LEU A 45 2.29 7.44 8.48
N SER A 46 3.17 8.24 9.09
CA SER A 46 4.62 8.11 8.91
C SER A 46 5.15 6.74 9.32
N PHE A 47 4.56 6.12 10.35
CA PHE A 47 4.91 4.76 10.73
C PHE A 47 4.50 3.74 9.65
N VAL A 48 3.29 3.85 9.12
CA VAL A 48 2.77 2.99 8.04
C VAL A 48 3.63 3.15 6.78
N ASP A 49 3.98 4.38 6.39
CA ASP A 49 4.84 4.67 5.24
C ASP A 49 6.25 4.09 5.37
N ALA A 50 6.84 4.17 6.58
CA ALA A 50 8.13 3.55 6.87
C ALA A 50 8.06 2.02 6.75
N CYS A 51 6.99 1.39 7.26
CA CYS A 51 6.74 -0.04 7.11
C CYS A 51 6.52 -0.41 5.63
N TYR A 52 5.70 0.33 4.91
CA TYR A 52 5.43 0.15 3.49
C TYR A 52 6.72 0.18 2.66
N SER A 53 7.52 1.23 2.83
CA SER A 53 8.81 1.36 2.15
C SER A 53 9.75 0.20 2.47
N SER A 54 9.77 -0.28 3.72
CA SER A 54 10.64 -1.37 4.17
C SER A 54 10.21 -2.75 3.69
N VAL A 55 8.95 -2.94 3.32
CA VAL A 55 8.46 -4.21 2.72
C VAL A 55 8.91 -4.35 1.26
N PHE A 56 8.98 -3.23 0.52
CA PHE A 56 9.24 -3.27 -0.94
C PHE A 56 10.68 -2.99 -1.31
N ALA A 57 11.25 -1.91 -0.78
CA ALA A 57 12.52 -1.39 -1.26
C ALA A 57 13.68 -2.38 -1.11
N PRO A 58 13.86 -3.12 -0.01
CA PRO A 58 14.99 -4.04 0.11
C PRO A 58 14.95 -5.15 -0.95
N ARG A 59 13.77 -5.68 -1.22
CA ARG A 59 13.60 -6.73 -2.22
C ARG A 59 13.81 -6.22 -3.64
N MET A 60 13.23 -5.06 -3.95
CA MET A 60 13.40 -4.40 -5.23
C MET A 60 14.88 -4.08 -5.50
N LEU A 61 15.63 -3.65 -4.48
CA LEU A 61 17.06 -3.39 -4.57
C LEU A 61 17.87 -4.67 -4.79
N LEU A 62 17.52 -5.79 -4.15
CA LEU A 62 18.18 -7.08 -4.36
C LEU A 62 17.99 -7.59 -5.79
N ASN A 63 16.82 -7.35 -6.40
CA ASN A 63 16.52 -7.77 -7.77
C ASN A 63 17.43 -7.14 -8.84
N PHE A 64 18.11 -6.03 -8.54
CA PHE A 64 19.10 -5.45 -9.45
C PHE A 64 20.38 -6.29 -9.57
N PHE A 65 20.69 -7.12 -8.56
CA PHE A 65 21.92 -7.92 -8.49
C PHE A 65 21.72 -9.39 -8.89
N VAL A 66 20.47 -9.89 -8.88
CA VAL A 66 20.15 -11.28 -9.17
C VAL A 66 19.52 -11.40 -10.56
N GLU A 67 20.10 -12.21 -11.45
CA GLU A 67 19.63 -12.38 -12.84
C GLU A 67 18.38 -13.27 -12.96
N ARG A 68 18.12 -14.14 -11.98
CA ARG A 68 16.96 -15.03 -11.94
C ARG A 68 16.44 -15.14 -10.52
N GLU A 69 15.35 -14.45 -10.20
CA GLU A 69 14.66 -14.65 -8.94
C GLU A 69 13.52 -15.65 -9.10
N THR A 70 13.63 -16.73 -8.35
CA THR A 70 12.49 -17.58 -8.04
C THR A 70 11.90 -17.14 -6.70
N ILE A 71 10.67 -16.66 -6.73
CA ILE A 71 9.93 -16.31 -5.51
C ILE A 71 9.13 -17.52 -5.06
N LEU A 72 9.29 -17.91 -3.81
CA LEU A 72 8.41 -18.90 -3.21
C LEU A 72 6.98 -18.34 -3.15
N PHE A 73 5.99 -19.10 -3.58
CA PHE A 73 4.58 -18.67 -3.61
C PHE A 73 4.09 -18.10 -2.27
N SER A 74 4.47 -18.73 -1.16
CA SER A 74 4.14 -18.25 0.19
C SER A 74 4.71 -16.85 0.47
N ALA A 75 5.95 -16.58 0.06
CA ALA A 75 6.57 -15.26 0.23
C ALA A 75 5.88 -14.19 -0.60
N CYS A 76 5.42 -14.55 -1.82
CA CYS A 76 4.63 -13.68 -2.67
C CYS A 76 3.30 -13.32 -1.99
N ILE A 77 2.56 -14.30 -1.46
CA ILE A 77 1.29 -14.07 -0.76
C ILE A 77 1.47 -13.18 0.47
N VAL A 78 2.52 -13.41 1.28
CA VAL A 78 2.81 -12.55 2.45
C VAL A 78 3.14 -11.12 2.02
N GLN A 79 3.93 -10.94 0.98
CA GLN A 79 4.25 -9.61 0.46
C GLN A 79 2.99 -8.88 -0.02
N TYR A 80 2.12 -9.56 -0.78
CA TYR A 80 0.85 -9.03 -1.24
C TYR A 80 -0.08 -8.66 -0.06
N PHE A 81 -0.20 -9.55 0.94
CA PHE A 81 -0.98 -9.30 2.16
C PHE A 81 -0.52 -8.02 2.86
N LEU A 82 0.78 -7.88 3.11
CA LEU A 82 1.34 -6.69 3.76
C LEU A 82 1.12 -5.43 2.93
N PHE A 83 1.29 -5.53 1.61
CA PHE A 83 1.04 -4.43 0.70
C PHE A 83 -0.38 -3.90 0.81
N VAL A 84 -1.37 -4.75 0.59
CA VAL A 84 -2.79 -4.35 0.61
C VAL A 84 -3.18 -3.84 1.99
N SER A 85 -2.68 -4.46 3.07
CA SER A 85 -2.96 -4.03 4.44
C SER A 85 -2.44 -2.62 4.72
N LEU A 86 -1.18 -2.33 4.41
CA LEU A 86 -0.57 -1.03 4.66
C LEU A 86 -1.19 0.06 3.78
N LEU A 87 -1.36 -0.21 2.48
CA LEU A 87 -1.97 0.74 1.53
C LEU A 87 -3.41 1.11 1.94
N THR A 88 -4.21 0.13 2.33
CA THR A 88 -5.59 0.38 2.79
C THR A 88 -5.61 1.14 4.12
N THR A 89 -4.71 0.81 5.04
CA THR A 89 -4.56 1.53 6.32
C THR A 89 -4.19 2.99 6.09
N GLU A 90 -3.28 3.27 5.16
CA GLU A 90 -2.92 4.63 4.74
C GLU A 90 -4.15 5.41 4.24
N GLY A 91 -4.95 4.81 3.34
CA GLY A 91 -6.19 5.43 2.85
C GLY A 91 -7.18 5.76 3.98
N PHE A 92 -7.38 4.84 4.93
CA PHE A 92 -8.24 5.11 6.09
C PHE A 92 -7.67 6.17 7.03
N LEU A 93 -6.36 6.21 7.25
CA LEU A 93 -5.72 7.26 8.04
C LEU A 93 -5.87 8.63 7.39
N LEU A 94 -5.71 8.74 6.07
CA LEU A 94 -5.98 9.98 5.33
C LEU A 94 -7.44 10.43 5.47
N ALA A 95 -8.38 9.50 5.42
CA ALA A 95 -9.80 9.80 5.65
C ALA A 95 -10.07 10.28 7.08
N THR A 96 -9.42 9.69 8.10
CA THR A 96 -9.53 10.16 9.49
C THR A 96 -8.91 11.54 9.67
N MET A 97 -7.80 11.83 9.00
CA MET A 97 -7.20 13.17 9.00
C MET A 97 -8.09 14.21 8.33
N ALA A 98 -8.78 13.84 7.25
CA ALA A 98 -9.75 14.71 6.59
C ALA A 98 -10.95 14.98 7.54
N TYR A 99 -11.43 13.98 8.26
CA TYR A 99 -12.48 14.12 9.27
C TYR A 99 -12.03 15.03 10.43
N ASP A 100 -10.82 14.87 10.95
CA ASP A 100 -10.24 15.74 11.98
C ASP A 100 -10.24 17.21 11.52
N ARG A 101 -9.79 17.47 10.29
CA ARG A 101 -9.82 18.81 9.69
C ARG A 101 -11.23 19.37 9.54
N TYR A 102 -12.16 18.55 9.07
CA TYR A 102 -13.56 18.93 8.93
C TYR A 102 -14.14 19.36 10.28
N MET A 103 -13.95 18.59 11.34
CA MET A 103 -14.45 18.89 12.68
C MET A 103 -13.84 20.18 13.26
N ALA A 104 -12.56 20.43 13.01
CA ALA A 104 -11.87 21.64 13.46
C ALA A 104 -12.41 22.92 12.78
N ILE A 105 -12.88 22.82 11.52
CA ILE A 105 -13.38 23.97 10.75
C ILE A 105 -14.87 24.22 11.01
N VAL A 106 -15.70 23.16 10.97
CA VAL A 106 -17.16 23.29 11.02
C VAL A 106 -17.65 23.50 12.45
N ASN A 107 -17.03 22.83 13.43
CA ASN A 107 -17.47 22.88 14.84
C ASN A 107 -16.29 23.14 15.78
N PRO A 108 -15.66 24.32 15.77
CA PRO A 108 -14.46 24.60 16.55
C PRO A 108 -14.69 24.52 18.06
N LEU A 109 -15.89 24.85 18.53
CA LEU A 109 -16.24 24.78 19.96
C LEU A 109 -16.43 23.34 20.47
N LEU A 110 -16.92 22.43 19.60
CA LEU A 110 -17.08 21.02 19.92
C LEU A 110 -15.82 20.20 19.65
N TYR A 111 -14.86 20.74 18.92
CA TYR A 111 -13.66 20.01 18.48
C TYR A 111 -12.90 19.36 19.64
N THR A 112 -12.66 20.11 20.72
CA THR A 112 -11.90 19.61 21.88
C THR A 112 -12.63 18.50 22.65
N VAL A 113 -13.96 18.46 22.56
CA VAL A 113 -14.80 17.43 23.20
C VAL A 113 -14.96 16.23 22.27
N ALA A 114 -15.08 16.45 20.96
CA ALA A 114 -15.27 15.42 19.96
C ALA A 114 -13.97 14.64 19.65
N MET A 115 -12.83 15.35 19.52
CA MET A 115 -11.53 14.76 19.18
C MET A 115 -10.67 14.49 20.42
N THR A 116 -11.22 13.70 21.34
CA THR A 116 -10.48 13.23 22.52
C THR A 116 -9.38 12.25 22.15
N LYS A 117 -8.36 12.08 23.01
CA LYS A 117 -7.29 11.10 22.81
C LYS A 117 -7.82 9.68 22.55
N ILE A 118 -8.90 9.30 23.24
CA ILE A 118 -9.53 7.98 23.07
C ILE A 118 -10.12 7.85 21.67
N VAL A 119 -10.82 8.86 21.18
CA VAL A 119 -11.40 8.87 19.83
C VAL A 119 -10.28 8.75 18.76
N CYS A 120 -9.18 9.50 18.93
CA CYS A 120 -8.04 9.40 18.02
C CYS A 120 -7.43 7.99 17.98
N ILE A 121 -7.25 7.36 19.16
CA ILE A 121 -6.74 5.98 19.25
C ILE A 121 -7.72 5.00 18.59
N VAL A 122 -9.01 5.13 18.84
CA VAL A 122 -10.03 4.25 18.25
C VAL A 122 -10.08 4.40 16.72
N LEU A 123 -9.99 5.63 16.21
CA LEU A 123 -9.98 5.87 14.77
C LEU A 123 -8.70 5.30 14.09
N ALA A 124 -7.53 5.50 14.70
CA ALA A 124 -6.28 4.94 14.19
C ALA A 124 -6.28 3.40 14.24
N PHE A 125 -6.73 2.81 15.35
CA PHE A 125 -6.88 1.36 15.48
C PHE A 125 -7.90 0.80 14.48
N GLY A 126 -9.04 1.48 14.32
CA GLY A 126 -10.06 1.14 13.33
C GLY A 126 -9.53 1.16 11.90
N SER A 127 -8.66 2.13 11.58
CA SER A 127 -7.98 2.20 10.28
C SER A 127 -7.08 0.99 10.04
N CYS A 128 -6.29 0.59 11.04
CA CYS A 128 -5.43 -0.60 10.96
C CYS A 128 -6.27 -1.89 10.82
N MET A 129 -7.31 -2.03 11.62
CA MET A 129 -8.21 -3.19 11.53
C MET A 129 -8.93 -3.27 10.19
N GLY A 130 -9.38 -2.13 9.65
CA GLY A 130 -9.97 -2.04 8.31
C GLY A 130 -8.98 -2.50 7.23
N GLY A 131 -7.74 -2.06 7.29
CA GLY A 131 -6.67 -2.49 6.39
C GLY A 131 -6.40 -4.00 6.46
N LEU A 132 -6.32 -4.56 7.67
CA LEU A 132 -6.14 -5.99 7.88
C LEU A 132 -7.31 -6.83 7.34
N ILE A 133 -8.55 -6.45 7.63
CA ILE A 133 -9.74 -7.16 7.17
C ILE A 133 -9.81 -7.14 5.64
N ASN A 134 -9.58 -5.98 5.03
CA ASN A 134 -9.55 -5.84 3.58
C ASN A 134 -8.48 -6.74 2.96
N SER A 135 -7.26 -6.69 3.50
CA SER A 135 -6.14 -7.51 3.02
C SER A 135 -6.41 -9.01 3.17
N LEU A 136 -6.99 -9.45 4.29
CA LEU A 136 -7.40 -10.85 4.50
C LEU A 136 -8.40 -11.30 3.44
N THR A 137 -9.41 -10.49 3.15
CA THR A 137 -10.44 -10.80 2.15
C THR A 137 -9.80 -11.02 0.77
N HIS A 138 -8.91 -10.11 0.35
CA HIS A 138 -8.21 -10.23 -0.92
C HIS A 138 -7.27 -11.44 -0.96
N THR A 139 -6.51 -11.68 0.12
CA THR A 139 -5.57 -12.80 0.20
C THR A 139 -6.27 -14.15 0.21
N ILE A 140 -7.37 -14.31 0.93
CA ILE A 140 -8.18 -15.54 0.92
C ILE A 140 -8.70 -15.82 -0.50
N GLY A 141 -9.18 -14.79 -1.19
CA GLY A 141 -9.56 -14.93 -2.58
C GLY A 141 -8.40 -15.40 -3.46
N LEU A 142 -7.20 -14.81 -3.29
CA LEU A 142 -6.02 -15.13 -4.07
C LEU A 142 -5.55 -16.58 -3.86
N VAL A 143 -5.54 -17.07 -2.62
CA VAL A 143 -5.15 -18.44 -2.29
C VAL A 143 -6.11 -19.49 -2.85
N LYS A 144 -7.37 -19.13 -3.07
CA LYS A 144 -8.39 -20.00 -3.69
C LYS A 144 -8.27 -20.12 -5.22
N LEU A 145 -7.41 -19.32 -5.85
CA LEU A 145 -7.20 -19.39 -7.30
C LEU A 145 -6.40 -20.66 -7.68
N SER A 146 -6.83 -21.34 -8.74
CA SER A 146 -6.08 -22.44 -9.34
C SER A 146 -5.13 -21.89 -10.39
N PHE A 147 -3.83 -22.12 -10.20
CA PHE A 147 -2.78 -21.68 -11.13
C PHE A 147 -2.46 -22.79 -12.14
N CYS A 148 -2.51 -22.48 -13.44
CA CYS A 148 -2.31 -23.46 -14.52
C CYS A 148 -1.29 -23.00 -15.57
N GLY A 149 -0.55 -21.94 -15.34
CA GLY A 149 0.45 -21.42 -16.28
C GLY A 149 1.89 -21.78 -15.90
N PRO A 150 2.87 -21.43 -16.72
CA PRO A 150 4.27 -21.49 -16.33
C PRO A 150 4.45 -20.59 -15.08
N ASN A 151 5.03 -21.15 -14.02
CA ASN A 151 5.22 -20.48 -12.72
C ASN A 151 6.29 -19.39 -12.77
N VAL A 152 6.25 -18.54 -13.79
CA VAL A 152 7.23 -17.47 -14.01
C VAL A 152 6.51 -16.13 -14.03
N ILE A 153 6.83 -15.28 -13.06
CA ILE A 153 6.32 -13.92 -12.95
C ILE A 153 7.41 -12.98 -13.47
N ASN A 154 7.18 -12.33 -14.61
CA ASN A 154 8.09 -11.32 -15.17
C ASN A 154 7.79 -9.93 -14.58
N HIS A 155 7.86 -9.80 -13.25
CA HIS A 155 7.63 -8.53 -12.57
C HIS A 155 8.52 -8.37 -11.33
N PHE A 156 8.78 -7.11 -10.94
CA PHE A 156 9.66 -6.79 -9.80
C PHE A 156 9.06 -7.12 -8.43
N PHE A 157 7.75 -7.32 -8.33
CA PHE A 157 7.05 -7.69 -7.10
C PHE A 157 5.78 -8.49 -7.41
N CYS A 158 5.23 -9.15 -6.38
CA CYS A 158 3.98 -9.90 -6.49
C CYS A 158 2.79 -8.94 -6.50
N ASP A 159 2.15 -8.79 -7.65
CA ASP A 159 0.97 -7.95 -7.82
C ASP A 159 -0.22 -8.78 -8.30
N LEU A 160 -1.43 -8.31 -7.95
CA LEU A 160 -2.69 -8.99 -8.27
C LEU A 160 -2.87 -9.24 -9.78
N PRO A 161 -2.65 -8.25 -10.68
CA PRO A 161 -2.82 -8.46 -12.11
C PRO A 161 -1.97 -9.60 -12.65
N GLN A 162 -0.72 -9.73 -12.20
CA GLN A 162 0.19 -10.79 -12.64
C GLN A 162 -0.27 -12.18 -12.16
N LEU A 163 -0.74 -12.26 -10.92
CA LEU A 163 -1.27 -13.49 -10.36
C LEU A 163 -2.59 -13.92 -11.03
N LEU A 164 -3.43 -12.96 -11.43
CA LEU A 164 -4.65 -13.22 -12.17
C LEU A 164 -4.40 -13.75 -13.58
N ILE A 165 -3.34 -13.27 -14.26
CA ILE A 165 -2.93 -13.77 -15.59
C ILE A 165 -2.51 -15.25 -15.51
N LEU A 166 -1.87 -15.66 -14.40
CA LEU A 166 -1.46 -17.05 -14.17
C LEU A 166 -2.62 -17.96 -13.74
N SER A 167 -3.77 -17.42 -13.36
CA SER A 167 -4.90 -18.20 -12.86
C SER A 167 -5.78 -18.72 -14.01
N CYS A 168 -6.26 -19.95 -13.88
CA CYS A 168 -7.25 -20.57 -14.78
C CYS A 168 -8.69 -20.43 -14.29
N SER A 169 -8.88 -19.91 -13.08
CA SER A 169 -10.19 -19.75 -12.47
C SER A 169 -10.90 -18.52 -13.03
N HIS A 170 -12.24 -18.58 -13.16
CA HIS A 170 -13.05 -17.41 -13.46
C HIS A 170 -12.98 -16.42 -12.29
N THR A 171 -12.34 -15.28 -12.51
CA THR A 171 -11.98 -14.26 -11.51
C THR A 171 -13.13 -13.32 -11.14
N VAL A 172 -14.37 -13.73 -11.28
CA VAL A 172 -15.57 -12.89 -11.04
C VAL A 172 -15.68 -12.37 -9.59
N PHE A 173 -15.01 -13.02 -8.63
CA PHE A 173 -15.18 -12.69 -7.20
C PHE A 173 -14.34 -11.50 -6.70
N PHE A 174 -13.24 -11.15 -7.38
CA PHE A 174 -12.30 -10.13 -6.89
C PHE A 174 -12.73 -8.69 -7.14
N PHE A 175 -13.64 -8.48 -8.08
CA PHE A 175 -13.93 -7.15 -8.62
C PHE A 175 -15.16 -6.47 -8.04
N SER A 176 -15.78 -7.08 -7.04
CA SER A 176 -17.08 -6.64 -6.55
C SER A 176 -17.06 -5.44 -5.58
N ILE A 177 -15.89 -4.96 -5.13
CA ILE A 177 -15.85 -3.93 -4.10
C ILE A 177 -15.33 -2.57 -4.60
N TRP A 178 -14.49 -2.51 -5.66
CA TRP A 178 -13.87 -1.26 -6.11
C TRP A 178 -14.02 -0.93 -7.60
N ASP A 179 -14.44 -1.86 -8.47
CA ASP A 179 -14.46 -1.63 -9.91
C ASP A 179 -15.62 -2.32 -10.64
N LEU A 180 -16.87 -1.98 -10.31
CA LEU A 180 -18.02 -2.40 -11.10
C LEU A 180 -18.08 -1.72 -12.50
N GLU A 181 -17.32 -0.71 -12.76
CA GLU A 181 -17.36 0.03 -14.03
C GLU A 181 -16.24 -0.30 -15.04
N LYS A 182 -15.10 -0.87 -14.62
CA LYS A 182 -13.92 -1.00 -15.51
C LYS A 182 -13.63 -2.41 -16.03
N ILE A 183 -14.33 -3.46 -15.61
CA ILE A 183 -13.96 -4.82 -16.00
C ILE A 183 -14.89 -5.44 -17.02
N ARG A 184 -14.93 -4.81 -18.15
CA ARG A 184 -15.09 -5.52 -19.42
C ARG A 184 -13.71 -5.57 -20.12
N ILE A 185 -12.65 -5.93 -19.37
CA ILE A 185 -11.32 -6.13 -19.96
C ILE A 185 -11.35 -7.47 -20.69
N ASN A 186 -11.52 -7.39 -22.00
CA ASN A 186 -11.31 -8.50 -22.91
C ASN A 186 -9.87 -8.99 -22.73
N ARG A 187 -9.66 -10.32 -22.67
CA ARG A 187 -8.34 -11.00 -22.49
C ARG A 187 -7.23 -10.46 -23.41
N LYS A 188 -7.57 -9.81 -24.54
CA LYS A 188 -6.62 -9.13 -25.44
C LYS A 188 -6.00 -7.85 -24.87
N SER A 189 -6.75 -7.09 -24.06
CA SER A 189 -6.24 -5.83 -23.47
C SER A 189 -5.24 -6.07 -22.33
N ILE A 190 -5.29 -7.23 -21.66
CA ILE A 190 -4.33 -7.58 -20.59
C ILE A 190 -2.91 -7.80 -21.16
N VAL A 191 -2.79 -8.26 -22.41
CA VAL A 191 -1.51 -8.47 -23.06
C VAL A 191 -0.83 -7.13 -23.42
N GLU A 192 -1.59 -6.09 -23.70
CA GLU A 192 -1.07 -4.76 -24.02
C GLU A 192 -0.62 -3.98 -22.78
N ILE A 193 -1.19 -4.24 -21.58
CA ILE A 193 -0.76 -3.62 -20.33
C ILE A 193 0.66 -4.09 -19.91
N ASN A 194 1.10 -5.26 -20.36
CA ASN A 194 2.45 -5.77 -20.10
C ASN A 194 3.59 -4.92 -20.72
N SER A 195 3.28 -3.96 -21.57
CA SER A 195 4.24 -3.03 -22.16
C SER A 195 4.22 -1.62 -21.57
N ALA A 196 3.30 -1.32 -20.65
CA ALA A 196 3.22 -0.01 -20.03
C ALA A 196 4.26 0.12 -18.90
N PRO A 197 5.06 1.18 -18.89
CA PRO A 197 6.06 1.40 -17.85
C PRO A 197 5.38 1.75 -16.51
N ALA A 198 6.01 1.33 -15.41
CA ALA A 198 5.49 1.43 -14.03
C ALA A 198 5.03 2.84 -13.60
N TRP A 199 5.52 3.91 -14.25
CA TRP A 199 5.10 5.29 -13.97
C TRP A 199 3.68 5.61 -14.47
N PHE A 200 3.08 4.80 -15.36
CA PHE A 200 1.72 5.00 -15.85
C PHE A 200 0.67 4.82 -14.74
N PHE A 201 0.94 3.95 -13.76
CA PHE A 201 0.05 3.71 -12.62
C PHE A 201 0.06 4.83 -11.57
N LEU A 202 1.08 5.70 -11.57
CA LEU A 202 1.17 6.85 -10.66
C LEU A 202 0.37 8.07 -11.15
N TRP A 203 -0.07 8.08 -12.41
CA TRP A 203 -0.83 9.19 -12.99
C TRP A 203 -2.36 9.05 -12.81
N GLU A 204 -2.89 7.83 -12.66
CA GLU A 204 -4.35 7.60 -12.59
C GLU A 204 -4.95 7.79 -11.18
N THR A 205 -4.17 8.18 -10.18
CA THR A 205 -4.64 8.46 -8.80
C THR A 205 -4.88 9.95 -8.52
N ASN A 206 -4.99 10.81 -9.56
CA ASN A 206 -5.48 12.18 -9.44
C ASN A 206 -6.85 12.35 -10.07
#